data_4fdc3acd7818ffddc7106c018e1c46d1
#
_entry.id   4fdc3acd7818ffddc7106c018e1c46d1
#
_cell.length_a   1.000
_cell.length_b   1.000
_cell.length_c   1.000
_cell.angle_alpha   90.00
_cell.angle_beta   90.00
_cell.angle_gamma   90.00
#
_symmetry.space_group_name_H-M   'P 1'
#
loop_
_entity.id
_entity.type
_entity.pdbx_description
1 polymer ?
#
loop_
_entity_poly.entity_id
_entity_poly.type
_entity_poly.pdbx_seq_one_letter_code
_entity_poly.pdbx_strand_id
1 'polypeptide(L)'
;NVATAPEPQVAQGAGPGPYDFSNQDRTIRGRMPTLEVLNDFFARSLRNPLTLILRKSLEVTPQKLALMKYAEFTRTLPLPCSIHVFKMPPLRGNGLLVLDPKLVFSFVDIFLGGTGRMNFRIE
;
A
#
# COMPACT_ATOMS: atom_id res chain seq x y z
N ASN A 1 44.32 -8.49 -53.45
CA ASN A 1 42.94 -8.40 -52.92
C ASN A 1 43.00 -8.60 -51.42
N VAL A 2 43.17 -7.48 -50.72
CA VAL A 2 43.10 -7.44 -49.27
C VAL A 2 41.71 -6.88 -48.93
N ALA A 3 40.87 -7.70 -48.35
CA ALA A 3 39.56 -7.27 -47.87
C ALA A 3 39.74 -6.51 -46.56
N THR A 4 39.44 -5.22 -46.63
CA THR A 4 39.38 -4.32 -45.47
C THR A 4 38.16 -4.62 -44.67
N ALA A 5 38.34 -5.00 -43.41
CA ALA A 5 37.25 -5.18 -42.44
C ALA A 5 36.64 -3.84 -42.08
N PRO A 6 35.30 -3.72 -41.89
CA PRO A 6 34.70 -2.48 -41.50
C PRO A 6 35.01 -2.18 -40.01
N GLU A 7 35.48 -0.95 -39.79
CA GLU A 7 35.68 -0.38 -38.44
C GLU A 7 34.34 -0.29 -37.66
N PRO A 8 34.34 -0.53 -36.34
CA PRO A 8 33.14 -0.35 -35.52
C PRO A 8 32.79 1.11 -35.42
N GLN A 9 31.63 1.51 -35.94
CA GLN A 9 31.04 2.83 -35.74
C GLN A 9 30.75 3.01 -34.28
N VAL A 10 31.50 3.89 -33.64
CA VAL A 10 31.24 4.43 -32.30
C VAL A 10 29.94 5.20 -32.37
N ALA A 11 28.90 4.72 -31.72
CA ALA A 11 27.65 5.44 -31.55
C ALA A 11 27.92 6.75 -30.80
N GLN A 12 27.83 7.88 -31.52
CA GLN A 12 27.99 9.22 -30.96
C GLN A 12 26.80 9.52 -30.04
N GLY A 13 27.12 9.69 -28.76
CA GLY A 13 26.61 10.63 -27.82
C GLY A 13 25.11 10.95 -27.80
N ALA A 14 24.35 10.23 -27.00
CA ALA A 14 23.22 10.88 -26.33
C ALA A 14 23.79 11.74 -25.19
N GLY A 15 23.94 13.04 -25.44
CA GLY A 15 24.25 14.01 -24.39
C GLY A 15 23.17 13.97 -23.31
N PRO A 16 23.47 14.45 -22.08
CA PRO A 16 22.48 14.48 -21.00
C PRO A 16 21.28 15.31 -21.45
N GLY A 17 20.17 14.66 -21.74
CA GLY A 17 18.91 15.31 -22.03
C GLY A 17 18.43 16.13 -20.84
N PRO A 18 17.59 17.17 -21.05
CA PRO A 18 17.06 17.98 -19.97
C PRO A 18 16.37 17.06 -18.95
N TYR A 19 16.82 17.14 -17.69
CA TYR A 19 16.30 16.33 -16.61
C TYR A 19 14.91 16.87 -16.23
N ASP A 20 13.86 16.11 -16.52
CA ASP A 20 12.49 16.46 -16.17
C ASP A 20 12.21 16.14 -14.71
N PHE A 21 12.22 17.16 -13.85
CA PHE A 21 11.92 17.05 -12.42
C PHE A 21 10.44 16.82 -12.13
N SER A 22 9.55 17.05 -13.10
CA SER A 22 8.11 16.88 -12.91
C SER A 22 7.68 15.41 -13.02
N ASN A 23 8.51 14.58 -13.63
CA ASN A 23 8.22 13.17 -13.90
C ASN A 23 9.25 12.26 -13.24
N GLN A 24 9.43 12.43 -11.93
CA GLN A 24 10.25 11.51 -11.13
C GLN A 24 9.52 10.18 -10.96
N ASP A 25 9.25 9.50 -12.07
CA ASP A 25 8.85 8.10 -12.09
C ASP A 25 10.05 7.17 -11.82
N ARG A 26 10.84 7.49 -10.79
CA ARG A 26 11.63 6.47 -10.12
C ARG A 26 10.67 5.61 -9.30
N THR A 27 9.80 4.95 -10.01
CA THR A 27 9.09 3.81 -9.48
C THR A 27 10.17 2.81 -9.09
N ILE A 28 10.45 2.70 -7.80
CA ILE A 28 11.19 1.57 -7.26
C ILE A 28 10.30 0.36 -7.55
N ARG A 29 10.39 -0.16 -8.77
CA ARG A 29 9.71 -1.40 -9.18
C ARG A 29 10.43 -2.62 -8.60
N GLY A 30 11.03 -2.45 -7.42
CA GLY A 30 11.69 -3.52 -6.69
C GLY A 30 10.68 -4.21 -5.78
N ARG A 31 10.63 -5.54 -5.81
CA ARG A 31 10.00 -6.31 -4.73
C ARG A 31 10.68 -5.87 -3.44
N MET A 32 9.87 -5.63 -2.41
CA MET A 32 10.34 -5.30 -1.07
C MET A 32 10.09 -6.51 -0.14
N PRO A 33 10.92 -7.56 -0.22
CA PRO A 33 10.66 -8.81 0.50
C PRO A 33 10.58 -8.60 2.00
N THR A 34 11.39 -7.72 2.55
CA THR A 34 11.35 -7.39 3.98
C THR A 34 10.02 -6.76 4.38
N LEU A 35 9.46 -5.89 3.55
CA LEU A 35 8.18 -5.26 3.82
C LEU A 35 7.02 -6.25 3.66
N GLU A 36 7.11 -7.20 2.73
CA GLU A 36 6.15 -8.30 2.61
C GLU A 36 6.13 -9.16 3.88
N VAL A 37 7.29 -9.53 4.42
CA VAL A 37 7.41 -10.29 5.67
C VAL A 37 6.85 -9.49 6.88
N LEU A 38 7.12 -8.18 6.93
CA LEU A 38 6.56 -7.32 7.97
C LEU A 38 5.04 -7.22 7.88
N ASN A 39 4.49 -7.18 6.66
CA ASN A 39 3.05 -7.16 6.44
C ASN A 39 2.38 -8.46 6.92
N ASP A 40 3.00 -9.60 6.62
CA ASP A 40 2.54 -10.92 7.11
C ASP A 40 2.58 -10.99 8.64
N PHE A 41 3.66 -10.52 9.24
CA PHE A 41 3.78 -10.47 10.70
C PHE A 41 2.74 -9.55 11.33
N PHE A 42 2.51 -8.38 10.74
CA PHE A 42 1.48 -7.44 11.18
C PHE A 42 0.08 -8.05 11.12
N ALA A 43 -0.27 -8.70 10.00
CA ALA A 43 -1.58 -9.35 9.84
C ALA A 43 -1.83 -10.43 10.90
N ARG A 44 -0.82 -11.27 11.19
CA ARG A 44 -0.89 -12.28 12.24
C ARG A 44 -1.02 -11.67 13.64
N SER A 45 -0.26 -10.60 13.91
CA SER A 45 -0.30 -9.90 15.19
C SER A 45 -1.63 -9.18 15.42
N LEU A 46 -2.26 -8.70 14.36
CA LEU A 46 -3.55 -8.02 14.42
C LEU A 46 -4.72 -8.98 14.68
N ARG A 47 -4.63 -10.22 14.20
CA ARG A 47 -5.68 -11.23 14.33
C ARG A 47 -6.07 -11.48 15.78
N ASN A 48 -5.10 -11.68 16.66
CA ASN A 48 -5.35 -12.07 18.05
C ASN A 48 -6.11 -11.01 18.85
N PRO A 49 -5.65 -9.73 18.91
CA PRO A 49 -6.37 -8.69 19.63
C PRO A 49 -7.76 -8.43 19.03
N LEU A 50 -7.91 -8.46 17.71
CA LEU A 50 -9.23 -8.31 17.09
C LEU A 50 -10.19 -9.44 17.47
N THR A 51 -9.73 -10.69 17.47
CA THR A 51 -10.53 -11.83 17.88
C THR A 51 -10.99 -11.70 19.34
N LEU A 52 -10.12 -11.23 20.24
CA LEU A 52 -10.46 -11.01 21.63
C LEU A 52 -11.49 -9.90 21.82
N ILE A 53 -11.26 -8.75 21.16
CA ILE A 53 -12.13 -7.57 21.27
C ILE A 53 -13.51 -7.86 20.69
N LEU A 54 -13.55 -8.48 19.52
CA LEU A 54 -14.80 -8.72 18.80
C LEU A 54 -15.50 -10.02 19.23
N ARG A 55 -14.86 -10.83 20.07
CA ARG A 55 -15.37 -12.15 20.52
C ARG A 55 -15.79 -13.04 19.36
N LYS A 56 -15.13 -12.90 18.22
CA LYS A 56 -15.36 -13.65 16.99
C LYS A 56 -14.07 -14.13 16.40
N SER A 57 -14.09 -15.32 15.84
CA SER A 57 -12.97 -15.78 15.03
C SER A 57 -12.88 -14.95 13.75
N LEU A 58 -11.76 -14.26 13.57
CA LEU A 58 -11.47 -13.45 12.40
C LEU A 58 -10.32 -14.07 11.63
N GLU A 59 -10.44 -14.03 10.33
CA GLU A 59 -9.33 -14.32 9.42
C GLU A 59 -8.79 -13.01 8.86
N VAL A 60 -7.49 -12.79 9.03
CA VAL A 60 -6.78 -11.63 8.49
C VAL A 60 -5.78 -12.14 7.47
N THR A 61 -6.03 -11.87 6.20
CA THR A 61 -5.18 -12.30 5.10
C THR A 61 -4.49 -11.09 4.49
N PRO A 62 -3.14 -11.02 4.55
CA PRO A 62 -2.41 -9.94 3.92
C PRO A 62 -2.52 -10.03 2.40
N GLN A 63 -2.60 -8.87 1.75
CA GLN A 63 -2.56 -8.77 0.29
C GLN A 63 -1.18 -8.33 -0.17
N LYS A 64 -0.91 -8.48 -1.46
CA LYS A 64 0.35 -8.05 -2.07
C LYS A 64 0.51 -6.54 -1.93
N LEU A 65 1.72 -6.12 -1.62
CA LEU A 65 2.07 -4.71 -1.56
C LEU A 65 2.03 -4.09 -2.95
N ALA A 66 1.46 -2.90 -3.02
CA ALA A 66 1.42 -2.10 -4.23
C ALA A 66 2.04 -0.73 -3.98
N LEU A 67 2.86 -0.27 -4.92
CA LEU A 67 3.39 1.08 -4.93
C LEU A 67 2.53 1.93 -5.86
N MET A 68 2.05 3.05 -5.35
CA MET A 68 1.23 3.97 -6.13
C MET A 68 1.50 5.41 -5.70
N LYS A 69 1.13 6.37 -6.55
CA LYS A 69 1.19 7.80 -6.21
C LYS A 69 0.11 8.13 -5.18
N TYR A 70 0.41 9.07 -4.27
CA TYR A 70 -0.57 9.48 -3.24
C TYR A 70 -1.90 9.96 -3.85
N ALA A 71 -1.84 10.72 -4.93
CA ALA A 71 -3.04 11.18 -5.63
C ALA A 71 -3.88 10.03 -6.24
N GLU A 72 -3.26 8.94 -6.62
CA GLU A 72 -3.94 7.73 -7.07
C GLU A 72 -4.56 7.00 -5.88
N PHE A 73 -3.80 6.84 -4.81
CA PHE A 73 -4.30 6.25 -3.56
C PHE A 73 -5.56 6.96 -3.05
N THR A 74 -5.57 8.29 -2.99
CA THR A 74 -6.72 9.05 -2.50
C THR A 74 -7.98 8.86 -3.34
N ARG A 75 -7.84 8.58 -4.64
CA ARG A 75 -8.98 8.27 -5.51
C ARG A 75 -9.57 6.87 -5.32
N THR A 76 -8.78 5.96 -4.74
CA THR A 76 -9.24 4.58 -4.48
C THR A 76 -9.95 4.45 -3.14
N LEU A 77 -9.93 5.50 -2.30
CA LEU A 77 -10.56 5.45 -0.98
C LEU A 77 -12.07 5.43 -1.09
N PRO A 78 -12.75 4.48 -0.43
CA PRO A 78 -14.21 4.48 -0.33
C PRO A 78 -14.64 5.68 0.52
N LEU A 79 -15.70 6.37 0.11
CA LEU A 79 -16.29 7.45 0.89
C LEU A 79 -17.67 7.04 1.40
N PRO A 80 -17.96 7.23 2.69
CA PRO A 80 -17.07 7.68 3.76
C PRO A 80 -16.07 6.60 4.20
N CYS A 81 -14.90 6.97 4.77
CA CYS A 81 -13.94 6.04 5.38
C CYS A 81 -13.36 6.61 6.68
N SER A 82 -12.88 5.72 7.54
CA SER A 82 -12.16 6.13 8.75
C SER A 82 -10.66 6.11 8.48
N ILE A 83 -10.01 7.27 8.66
CA ILE A 83 -8.58 7.45 8.42
C ILE A 83 -7.87 7.77 9.72
N HIS A 84 -6.88 6.96 10.07
CA HIS A 84 -6.03 7.16 11.24
C HIS A 84 -4.61 7.49 10.78
N VAL A 85 -4.10 8.63 11.22
CA VAL A 85 -2.73 9.06 10.94
C VAL A 85 -1.84 8.70 12.11
N PHE A 86 -0.74 8.01 11.86
CA PHE A 86 0.20 7.61 12.89
C PHE A 86 1.66 7.84 12.48
N LYS A 87 2.54 7.89 13.46
CA LYS A 87 3.99 8.02 13.28
C LYS A 87 4.69 6.79 13.82
N MET A 88 5.74 6.35 13.15
CA MET A 88 6.59 5.22 13.57
C MET A 88 8.04 5.68 13.66
N PRO A 89 8.47 6.30 14.79
CA PRO A 89 9.89 6.63 14.96
C PRO A 89 10.76 5.35 14.92
N PRO A 90 11.93 5.36 14.29
CA PRO A 90 12.68 6.50 13.74
C PRO A 90 12.35 6.85 12.28
N LEU A 91 11.33 6.24 11.67
CA LEU A 91 10.94 6.52 10.29
C LEU A 91 10.44 7.96 10.14
N ARG A 92 10.83 8.61 9.05
CA ARG A 92 10.35 9.94 8.70
C ARG A 92 9.05 9.82 7.92
N GLY A 93 8.08 10.68 8.24
CA GLY A 93 6.77 10.69 7.60
C GLY A 93 5.65 10.12 8.47
N ASN A 94 4.47 10.05 7.90
CA ASN A 94 3.28 9.55 8.56
C ASN A 94 2.78 8.29 7.84
N GLY A 95 2.30 7.32 8.62
CA GLY A 95 1.52 6.21 8.12
C GLY A 95 0.03 6.54 8.15
N LEU A 96 -0.72 5.94 7.24
CA LEU A 96 -2.18 6.03 7.19
C LEU A 96 -2.77 4.63 7.36
N LEU A 97 -3.67 4.48 8.31
CA LEU A 97 -4.52 3.30 8.44
C LEU A 97 -5.94 3.70 8.02
N VAL A 98 -6.41 3.11 6.94
CA VAL A 98 -7.75 3.36 6.40
C VAL A 98 -8.62 2.15 6.68
N LEU A 99 -9.75 2.38 7.32
CA LEU A 99 -10.72 1.35 7.62
C LEU A 99 -11.97 1.54 6.76
N ASP A 100 -12.44 0.43 6.18
CA ASP A 100 -13.69 0.40 5.46
C ASP A 100 -14.86 0.73 6.40
N PRO A 101 -15.84 1.53 6.00
CA PRO A 101 -16.96 1.94 6.85
C PRO A 101 -17.76 0.73 7.35
N LYS A 102 -17.93 -0.32 6.55
CA LYS A 102 -18.64 -1.52 6.97
C LYS A 102 -17.93 -2.21 8.14
N LEU A 103 -16.60 -2.22 8.12
CA LEU A 103 -15.80 -2.77 9.20
C LEU A 103 -15.97 -1.94 10.48
N VAL A 104 -15.89 -0.60 10.37
CA VAL A 104 -16.06 0.32 11.50
C VAL A 104 -17.45 0.14 12.14
N PHE A 105 -18.50 0.13 11.33
CA PHE A 105 -19.86 -0.07 11.83
C PHE A 105 -20.06 -1.46 12.45
N SER A 106 -19.44 -2.50 11.87
CA SER A 106 -19.47 -3.83 12.49
C SER A 106 -18.79 -3.86 13.85
N PHE A 107 -17.72 -3.11 14.03
CA PHE A 107 -17.06 -2.96 15.32
C PHE A 107 -17.98 -2.25 16.33
N VAL A 108 -18.58 -1.15 15.94
CA VAL A 108 -19.51 -0.37 16.80
C VAL A 108 -20.69 -1.25 17.21
N ASP A 109 -21.29 -2.00 16.27
CA ASP A 109 -22.40 -2.91 16.56
C ASP A 109 -22.01 -3.97 17.59
N ILE A 110 -20.85 -4.60 17.45
CA ILE A 110 -20.35 -5.60 18.39
C ILE A 110 -20.10 -4.98 19.78
N PHE A 111 -19.53 -3.78 19.85
CA PHE A 111 -19.32 -3.08 21.12
C PHE A 111 -20.62 -2.74 21.83
N LEU A 112 -21.69 -2.50 21.08
CA LEU A 112 -23.03 -2.27 21.62
C LEU A 112 -23.80 -3.55 21.91
N GLY A 113 -23.19 -4.72 21.75
CA GLY A 113 -23.79 -6.02 22.02
C GLY A 113 -24.49 -6.68 20.83
N GLY A 114 -24.34 -6.13 19.64
CA GLY A 114 -24.89 -6.69 18.41
C GLY A 114 -24.05 -7.82 17.83
N THR A 115 -24.48 -8.34 16.67
CA THR A 115 -23.85 -9.48 16.00
C THR A 115 -22.79 -9.08 14.96
N GLY A 116 -22.60 -7.79 14.70
CA GLY A 116 -21.69 -7.28 13.66
C GLY A 116 -22.16 -7.56 12.24
N ARG A 117 -23.42 -7.88 12.04
CA ARG A 117 -24.05 -8.15 10.73
C ARG A 117 -24.92 -6.99 10.28
N MET A 118 -24.46 -5.77 10.45
CA MET A 118 -25.23 -4.63 10.00
C MET A 118 -25.06 -4.43 8.49
N ASN A 119 -26.18 -4.45 7.76
CA ASN A 119 -26.26 -4.01 6.38
C ASN A 119 -26.53 -2.51 6.39
N PHE A 120 -25.47 -1.70 6.43
CA PHE A 120 -25.61 -0.26 6.24
C PHE A 120 -25.79 0.06 4.76
N ARG A 121 -26.88 0.72 4.44
CA ARG A 121 -27.08 1.40 3.17
C ARG A 121 -26.64 2.84 3.41
N ILE A 122 -25.53 3.24 2.82
CA ILE A 122 -25.08 4.63 2.81
C ILE A 122 -25.84 5.28 1.65
N GLU A 123 -26.80 6.13 1.95
CA GLU A 123 -27.50 6.98 0.97
C GLU A 123 -26.70 8.25 0.72
#